data_4ecb5376f9ca002c7fe1fa0673834c7c
#
_entry.id   4ecb5376f9ca002c7fe1fa0673834c7c
#
_cell.length_a   1.000
_cell.length_b   1.000
_cell.length_c   1.000
_cell.angle_alpha   90.00
_cell.angle_beta   90.00
_cell.angle_gamma   90.00
#
_symmetry.space_group_name_H-M   'P 1'
#
loop_
_entity.id
_entity.type
_entity.pdbx_description
1 polymer ?
#
loop_
_entity_poly.entity_id
_entity_poly.type
_entity_poly.pdbx_seq_one_letter_code
_entity_poly.pdbx_strand_id
1 'polypeptide(L)'
;MRVLGVEGTAWCASAAVFDAEADAVFIESDPYEPDSGGIHPREAAEHMGDAIPRVIETALAHARDEYDDRAANEPPVDAVAFSRGPGLGPCLRIVATAARALAQTLGLPLVGVNHMVAHLEIGRHRAGFDSPVCLNASGANAHLLGFHDGRYRVLGETMDTGIGNALDKFTRHVGWSHPG
;
A
#
# COMPACT_ATOMS: atom_id res chain seq x y z
N MET A 1 17.81 9.93 2.47
CA MET A 1 17.40 8.54 2.83
C MET A 1 16.31 8.09 1.89
N ARG A 2 16.50 6.93 1.23
CA ARG A 2 15.52 6.35 0.30
C ARG A 2 14.93 5.08 0.85
N VAL A 3 13.62 4.93 0.75
CA VAL A 3 12.90 3.76 1.27
C VAL A 3 12.10 3.13 0.13
N LEU A 4 12.26 1.82 -0.06
CA LEU A 4 11.38 1.04 -0.90
C LEU A 4 10.15 0.62 -0.09
N GLY A 5 8.96 1.06 -0.49
CA GLY A 5 7.68 0.60 0.03
C GLY A 5 7.07 -0.48 -0.86
N VAL A 6 6.55 -1.56 -0.27
CA VAL A 6 5.87 -2.63 -1.00
C VAL A 6 4.46 -2.81 -0.45
N GLU A 7 3.47 -2.72 -1.33
CA GLU A 7 2.05 -2.86 -1.03
C GLU A 7 1.42 -3.97 -1.88
N GLY A 8 0.49 -4.70 -1.32
CA GLY A 8 -0.26 -5.76 -1.98
C GLY A 8 -1.21 -6.43 -1.00
N THR A 9 -1.99 -5.60 -0.27
CA THR A 9 -2.89 -6.09 0.78
C THR A 9 -4.18 -6.70 0.24
N ALA A 10 -4.60 -6.32 -0.99
CA ALA A 10 -5.86 -6.78 -1.57
C ALA A 10 -5.82 -6.91 -3.10
N TRP A 11 -5.99 -5.82 -3.85
CA TRP A 11 -6.26 -5.86 -5.29
C TRP A 11 -5.12 -5.30 -6.15
N CYS A 12 -4.20 -4.54 -5.59
CA CYS A 12 -3.14 -3.90 -6.36
C CYS A 12 -1.78 -4.25 -5.77
N ALA A 13 -0.89 -4.76 -6.60
CA ALA A 13 0.52 -4.86 -6.31
C ALA A 13 1.19 -3.51 -6.60
N SER A 14 1.92 -2.95 -5.64
CA SER A 14 2.64 -1.71 -5.86
C SER A 14 4.00 -1.71 -5.18
N ALA A 15 4.96 -1.05 -5.80
CA ALA A 15 6.24 -0.72 -5.20
C ALA A 15 6.54 0.77 -5.42
N ALA A 16 7.06 1.42 -4.38
CA ALA A 16 7.39 2.82 -4.44
C ALA A 16 8.78 3.08 -3.87
N VAL A 17 9.55 3.97 -4.49
CA VAL A 17 10.76 4.52 -3.89
C VAL A 17 10.48 5.95 -3.45
N PHE A 18 10.63 6.21 -2.16
CA PHE A 18 10.50 7.53 -1.57
C PHE A 18 11.87 8.06 -1.18
N ASP A 19 12.25 9.23 -1.72
CA ASP A 19 13.41 9.98 -1.30
C ASP A 19 13.00 11.06 -0.30
N ALA A 20 13.42 10.88 0.96
CA ALA A 20 13.06 11.78 2.05
C ALA A 20 13.77 13.15 2.00
N GLU A 21 14.84 13.29 1.23
CA GLU A 21 15.58 14.55 1.08
C GLU A 21 14.95 15.43 0.00
N ALA A 22 14.56 14.82 -1.11
CA ALA A 22 13.91 15.50 -2.22
C ALA A 22 12.38 15.61 -2.06
N ASP A 23 11.79 14.93 -1.07
CA ASP A 23 10.33 14.71 -0.96
C ASP A 23 9.71 14.18 -2.27
N ALA A 24 10.44 13.31 -2.93
CA ALA A 24 10.06 12.73 -4.22
C ALA A 24 9.66 11.28 -4.07
N VAL A 25 8.69 10.86 -4.87
CA VAL A 25 8.23 9.48 -4.90
C VAL A 25 8.06 9.00 -6.33
N PHE A 26 8.60 7.82 -6.62
CA PHE A 26 8.27 7.00 -7.78
C PHE A 26 7.36 5.86 -7.34
N ILE A 27 6.32 5.55 -8.10
CA ILE A 27 5.39 4.47 -7.83
C ILE A 27 5.16 3.66 -9.10
N GLU A 28 5.31 2.35 -8.98
CA GLU A 28 4.88 1.37 -9.99
C GLU A 28 3.75 0.54 -9.42
N SER A 29 2.71 0.28 -10.21
CA SER A 29 1.50 -0.42 -9.77
C SER A 29 0.97 -1.36 -10.84
N ASP A 30 0.48 -2.52 -10.41
CA ASP A 30 -0.12 -3.55 -11.24
C ASP A 30 -1.42 -4.05 -10.57
N PRO A 31 -2.59 -3.51 -10.99
CA PRO A 31 -3.87 -3.85 -10.37
C PRO A 31 -4.41 -5.20 -10.86
N TYR A 32 -5.05 -5.95 -9.97
CA TYR A 32 -5.89 -7.10 -10.29
C TYR A 32 -7.29 -6.62 -10.64
N GLU A 33 -7.66 -6.73 -11.90
CA GLU A 33 -8.94 -6.26 -12.44
C GLU A 33 -9.66 -7.40 -13.17
N PRO A 34 -10.42 -8.26 -12.45
CA PRO A 34 -11.14 -9.34 -13.07
C PRO A 34 -12.37 -8.83 -13.85
N ASP A 35 -12.65 -9.41 -15.02
CA ASP A 35 -13.82 -9.08 -15.85
C ASP A 35 -15.15 -9.24 -15.10
N SER A 36 -15.21 -10.14 -14.12
CA SER A 36 -16.38 -10.38 -13.27
C SER A 36 -16.65 -9.29 -12.24
N GLY A 37 -15.71 -8.35 -12.05
CA GLY A 37 -15.72 -7.37 -10.98
C GLY A 37 -15.48 -7.99 -9.59
N GLY A 38 -15.25 -7.12 -8.60
CA GLY A 38 -14.97 -7.52 -7.22
C GLY A 38 -13.57 -8.08 -7.02
N ILE A 39 -13.29 -8.57 -5.81
CA ILE A 39 -12.00 -9.16 -5.46
C ILE A 39 -12.18 -10.63 -5.09
N HIS A 40 -11.57 -11.52 -5.86
CA HIS A 40 -11.50 -12.95 -5.60
C HIS A 40 -10.18 -13.24 -4.85
N PRO A 41 -10.21 -13.55 -3.54
CA PRO A 41 -8.98 -13.58 -2.72
C PRO A 41 -7.89 -14.53 -3.21
N ARG A 42 -8.27 -15.65 -3.84
CA ARG A 42 -7.31 -16.61 -4.38
C ARG A 42 -6.65 -16.09 -5.65
N GLU A 43 -7.45 -15.58 -6.58
CA GLU A 43 -6.95 -15.05 -7.85
C GLU A 43 -6.14 -13.77 -7.62
N ALA A 44 -6.58 -12.91 -6.69
CA ALA A 44 -5.80 -11.75 -6.27
C ALA A 44 -4.43 -12.17 -5.71
N ALA A 45 -4.36 -13.25 -4.94
CA ALA A 45 -3.08 -13.77 -4.44
C ALA A 45 -2.20 -14.35 -5.55
N GLU A 46 -2.78 -15.04 -6.52
CA GLU A 46 -2.06 -15.54 -7.71
C GLU A 46 -1.47 -14.35 -8.49
N HIS A 47 -2.28 -13.31 -8.74
CA HIS A 47 -1.80 -12.07 -9.35
C HIS A 47 -0.66 -11.41 -8.56
N MET A 48 -0.79 -11.30 -7.22
CA MET A 48 0.28 -10.75 -6.37
C MET A 48 1.58 -11.54 -6.48
N GLY A 49 1.50 -12.87 -6.63
CA GLY A 49 2.68 -13.72 -6.80
C GLY A 49 3.53 -13.35 -8.01
N ASP A 50 2.87 -12.97 -9.10
CA ASP A 50 3.50 -12.58 -10.35
C ASP A 50 3.84 -11.08 -10.42
N ALA A 51 2.98 -10.24 -9.87
CA ALA A 51 3.09 -8.78 -9.99
C ALA A 51 4.11 -8.17 -9.01
N ILE A 52 4.15 -8.62 -7.75
CA ILE A 52 5.03 -8.03 -6.71
C ILE A 52 6.52 -8.06 -7.13
N PRO A 53 7.09 -9.14 -7.66
CA PRO A 53 8.47 -9.11 -8.13
C PRO A 53 8.71 -8.07 -9.23
N ARG A 54 7.79 -7.95 -10.20
CA ARG A 54 7.91 -7.02 -11.33
C ARG A 54 7.89 -5.55 -10.87
N VAL A 55 6.91 -5.17 -10.05
CA VAL A 55 6.82 -3.77 -9.57
C VAL A 55 8.01 -3.40 -8.69
N ILE A 56 8.55 -4.34 -7.89
CA ILE A 56 9.78 -4.15 -7.12
C ILE A 56 10.98 -3.94 -8.04
N GLU A 57 11.14 -4.77 -9.07
CA GLU A 57 12.24 -4.66 -10.04
C GLU A 57 12.21 -3.31 -10.75
N THR A 58 11.04 -2.88 -11.24
CA THR A 58 10.86 -1.58 -11.90
C THR A 58 11.20 -0.43 -10.95
N ALA A 59 10.72 -0.47 -9.70
CA ALA A 59 11.00 0.58 -8.72
C ALA A 59 12.50 0.66 -8.35
N LEU A 60 13.18 -0.47 -8.20
CA LEU A 60 14.61 -0.50 -7.93
C LEU A 60 15.45 -0.08 -9.14
N ALA A 61 15.03 -0.44 -10.36
CA ALA A 61 15.67 0.02 -11.59
C ALA A 61 15.57 1.54 -11.71
N HIS A 62 14.38 2.12 -11.53
CA HIS A 62 14.20 3.57 -11.49
C HIS A 62 15.11 4.24 -10.45
N ALA A 63 15.19 3.68 -9.24
CA ALA A 63 16.07 4.24 -8.20
C ALA A 63 17.55 4.19 -8.58
N ARG A 64 18.01 3.21 -9.35
CA ARG A 64 19.38 3.15 -9.85
C ARG A 64 19.65 4.18 -10.94
N ASP A 65 18.69 4.35 -11.84
CA ASP A 65 18.82 5.24 -13.00
C ASP A 65 18.73 6.73 -12.59
N GLU A 66 17.84 7.03 -11.64
CA GLU A 66 17.61 8.42 -11.18
C GLU A 66 18.70 8.89 -10.22
N TYR A 67 19.22 7.99 -9.37
CA TYR A 67 20.18 8.34 -8.32
C TYR A 67 21.54 7.65 -8.55
N ASP A 68 22.39 8.27 -9.36
CA ASP A 68 23.75 7.78 -9.68
C ASP A 68 24.77 8.15 -8.57
N ASP A 69 24.35 8.04 -7.30
CA ASP A 69 25.15 8.41 -6.13
C ASP A 69 25.74 7.21 -5.37
N ARG A 70 25.50 5.98 -5.88
CA ARG A 70 25.93 4.73 -5.22
C ARG A 70 26.72 3.83 -6.17
N ALA A 71 27.62 3.05 -5.58
CA ALA A 71 28.34 2.04 -6.36
C ALA A 71 27.37 0.96 -6.90
N ALA A 72 27.71 0.36 -8.03
CA ALA A 72 26.86 -0.65 -8.69
C ALA A 72 26.53 -1.87 -7.81
N ASN A 73 27.36 -2.16 -6.81
CA ASN A 73 27.17 -3.26 -5.86
C ASN A 73 26.43 -2.83 -4.58
N GLU A 74 26.12 -1.54 -4.41
CA GLU A 74 25.34 -1.04 -3.28
C GLU A 74 23.84 -1.06 -3.58
N PRO A 75 22.98 -1.33 -2.59
CA PRO A 75 21.53 -1.21 -2.78
C PRO A 75 21.12 0.22 -3.11
N PRO A 76 20.18 0.45 -4.06
CA PRO A 76 19.74 1.80 -4.42
C PRO A 76 18.87 2.47 -3.35
N VAL A 77 18.48 1.72 -2.31
CA VAL A 77 17.63 2.18 -1.18
C VAL A 77 18.28 1.83 0.15
N ASP A 78 17.86 2.51 1.22
CA ASP A 78 18.41 2.35 2.57
C ASP A 78 17.60 1.40 3.45
N ALA A 79 16.33 1.17 3.10
CA ALA A 79 15.42 0.30 3.86
C ALA A 79 14.31 -0.23 2.96
N VAL A 80 13.71 -1.34 3.39
CA VAL A 80 12.49 -1.90 2.81
C VAL A 80 11.35 -1.76 3.83
N ALA A 81 10.26 -1.14 3.41
CA ALA A 81 9.01 -1.08 4.15
C ALA A 81 7.94 -1.92 3.42
N PHE A 82 7.02 -2.52 4.15
CA PHE A 82 5.91 -3.26 3.54
C PHE A 82 4.63 -3.17 4.35
N SER A 83 3.49 -3.21 3.68
CA SER A 83 2.19 -3.27 4.33
C SER A 83 1.98 -4.65 4.97
N ARG A 84 2.01 -4.70 6.31
CA ARG A 84 1.84 -5.94 7.07
C ARG A 84 0.38 -6.33 7.30
N GLY A 85 -0.57 -5.46 6.92
CA GLY A 85 -2.00 -5.59 7.12
C GLY A 85 -2.62 -4.35 7.76
N PRO A 86 -3.99 -4.32 7.87
CA PRO A 86 -4.94 -5.35 7.46
C PRO A 86 -5.02 -5.57 5.95
N GLY A 87 -5.57 -6.72 5.53
CA GLY A 87 -5.73 -7.10 4.12
C GLY A 87 -6.07 -8.59 3.96
N LEU A 88 -6.09 -9.06 2.72
CA LEU A 88 -6.34 -10.46 2.39
C LEU A 88 -5.14 -11.32 2.83
N GLY A 89 -5.38 -12.29 3.70
CA GLY A 89 -4.32 -13.13 4.27
C GLY A 89 -3.37 -13.78 3.24
N PRO A 90 -3.87 -14.34 2.13
CA PRO A 90 -2.99 -14.88 1.07
C PRO A 90 -2.09 -13.81 0.45
N CYS A 91 -2.61 -12.63 0.10
CA CYS A 91 -1.86 -11.51 -0.45
C CYS A 91 -0.79 -11.00 0.54
N LEU A 92 -1.17 -10.81 1.80
CA LEU A 92 -0.26 -10.38 2.87
C LEU A 92 0.95 -11.32 3.03
N ARG A 93 0.75 -12.64 2.89
CA ARG A 93 1.86 -13.61 2.96
C ARG A 93 2.84 -13.43 1.81
N ILE A 94 2.35 -13.20 0.60
CA ILE A 94 3.20 -12.99 -0.58
C ILE A 94 4.05 -11.73 -0.41
N VAL A 95 3.41 -10.60 -0.08
CA VAL A 95 4.10 -9.32 0.16
C VAL A 95 5.15 -9.45 1.26
N ALA A 96 4.78 -10.03 2.40
CA ALA A 96 5.71 -10.19 3.52
C ALA A 96 6.89 -11.12 3.19
N THR A 97 6.66 -12.14 2.37
CA THR A 97 7.72 -13.06 1.91
C THR A 97 8.67 -12.34 0.96
N ALA A 98 8.15 -11.65 -0.04
CA ALA A 98 8.94 -10.89 -1.01
C ALA A 98 9.78 -9.79 -0.32
N ALA A 99 9.15 -8.99 0.55
CA ALA A 99 9.84 -7.92 1.27
C ALA A 99 10.96 -8.47 2.19
N ARG A 100 10.72 -9.59 2.89
CA ARG A 100 11.75 -10.24 3.70
C ARG A 100 12.91 -10.80 2.89
N ALA A 101 12.60 -11.52 1.81
CA ALA A 101 13.63 -12.07 0.94
C ALA A 101 14.50 -10.96 0.36
N LEU A 102 13.89 -9.88 -0.11
CA LEU A 102 14.60 -8.73 -0.65
C LEU A 102 15.49 -8.06 0.41
N ALA A 103 14.92 -7.72 1.56
CA ALA A 103 15.66 -7.07 2.65
C ALA A 103 16.85 -7.90 3.12
N GLN A 104 16.69 -9.22 3.25
CA GLN A 104 17.78 -10.14 3.60
C GLN A 104 18.86 -10.21 2.52
N THR A 105 18.45 -10.29 1.24
CA THR A 105 19.39 -10.36 0.12
C THR A 105 20.23 -9.09 0.00
N LEU A 106 19.62 -7.94 0.24
CA LEU A 106 20.28 -6.63 0.15
C LEU A 106 20.96 -6.20 1.46
N GLY A 107 20.77 -6.95 2.56
CA GLY A 107 21.31 -6.59 3.87
C GLY A 107 20.67 -5.32 4.46
N LEU A 108 19.41 -5.03 4.15
CA LEU A 108 18.72 -3.81 4.52
C LEU A 108 17.77 -4.00 5.71
N PRO A 109 17.51 -2.95 6.50
CA PRO A 109 16.43 -2.93 7.48
C PRO A 109 15.06 -3.21 6.85
N LEU A 110 14.21 -3.96 7.56
CA LEU A 110 12.85 -4.26 7.16
C LEU A 110 11.85 -3.68 8.15
N VAL A 111 10.87 -2.91 7.65
CA VAL A 111 9.85 -2.26 8.47
C VAL A 111 8.44 -2.70 8.03
N GLY A 112 7.69 -3.30 8.96
CA GLY A 112 6.27 -3.63 8.72
C GLY A 112 5.36 -2.48 9.11
N VAL A 113 4.65 -1.92 8.13
CA VAL A 113 3.75 -0.76 8.29
C VAL A 113 2.30 -1.23 8.33
N ASN A 114 1.48 -0.60 9.17
CA ASN A 114 0.04 -0.80 9.14
C ASN A 114 -0.54 -0.11 7.90
N HIS A 115 -1.24 -0.87 7.06
CA HIS A 115 -1.83 -0.41 5.80
C HIS A 115 -2.75 0.82 5.97
N MET A 116 -3.60 0.82 7.01
CA MET A 116 -4.50 1.94 7.28
C MET A 116 -3.74 3.18 7.73
N VAL A 117 -2.68 3.01 8.51
CA VAL A 117 -1.82 4.13 8.93
C VAL A 117 -1.07 4.71 7.72
N ALA A 118 -0.63 3.88 6.78
CA ALA A 118 0.02 4.35 5.56
C ALA A 118 -0.90 5.28 4.73
N HIS A 119 -2.19 4.92 4.58
CA HIS A 119 -3.18 5.78 3.94
C HIS A 119 -3.35 7.13 4.64
N LEU A 120 -3.39 7.12 5.97
CA LEU A 120 -3.55 8.35 6.75
C LEU A 120 -2.30 9.23 6.70
N GLU A 121 -1.12 8.61 6.79
CA GLU A 121 0.15 9.33 6.76
C GLU A 121 0.42 9.99 5.42
N ILE A 122 0.15 9.36 4.28
CA ILE A 122 0.32 10.02 2.98
C ILE A 122 -0.64 11.21 2.83
N GLY A 123 -1.89 11.07 3.31
CA GLY A 123 -2.86 12.16 3.32
C GLY A 123 -2.40 13.33 4.20
N ARG A 124 -1.94 13.04 5.42
CA ARG A 124 -1.40 14.03 6.36
C ARG A 124 -0.18 14.76 5.80
N HIS A 125 0.77 13.99 5.25
CA HIS A 125 2.00 14.52 4.67
C HIS A 125 1.70 15.47 3.50
N ARG A 126 0.87 15.03 2.54
CA ARG A 126 0.53 15.83 1.35
C ARG A 126 -0.33 17.05 1.66
N ALA A 127 -1.16 17.00 2.69
CA ALA A 127 -1.97 18.13 3.12
C ALA A 127 -1.21 19.12 4.03
N GLY A 128 -0.05 18.75 4.56
CA GLY A 128 0.73 19.58 5.48
C GLY A 128 0.06 19.83 6.82
N PHE A 129 -0.76 18.89 7.31
CA PHE A 129 -1.46 19.03 8.59
C PHE A 129 -0.68 18.35 9.73
N ASP A 130 -0.47 19.08 10.82
CA ASP A 130 0.20 18.55 12.01
C ASP A 130 -0.69 17.65 12.86
N SER A 131 -1.93 18.04 13.08
CA SER A 131 -2.88 17.32 13.95
C SER A 131 -4.28 17.23 13.33
N PRO A 132 -4.44 16.53 12.19
CA PRO A 132 -5.71 16.46 11.49
C PRO A 132 -6.70 15.48 12.14
N VAL A 133 -7.97 15.66 11.79
CA VAL A 133 -8.96 14.60 11.81
C VAL A 133 -9.04 14.01 10.41
N CYS A 134 -8.84 12.70 10.32
CA CYS A 134 -8.79 11.96 9.06
C CYS A 134 -10.04 11.10 8.91
N LEU A 135 -10.66 11.11 7.74
CA LEU A 135 -11.64 10.10 7.33
C LEU A 135 -10.93 9.06 6.47
N ASN A 136 -10.85 7.83 6.96
CA ASN A 136 -10.45 6.69 6.17
C ASN A 136 -11.70 5.95 5.71
N ALA A 137 -12.00 6.04 4.42
CA ALA A 137 -13.14 5.39 3.79
C ALA A 137 -12.65 4.30 2.83
N SER A 138 -13.01 3.05 3.10
CA SER A 138 -12.64 1.90 2.28
C SER A 138 -13.84 1.00 1.97
N GLY A 139 -13.64 -0.03 1.15
CA GLY A 139 -14.67 -1.01 0.84
C GLY A 139 -15.25 -1.67 2.08
N ALA A 140 -14.38 -2.09 3.00
CA ALA A 140 -14.77 -2.85 4.19
C ALA A 140 -15.01 -1.99 5.44
N ASN A 141 -14.36 -0.82 5.52
CA ASN A 141 -14.36 0.01 6.73
C ASN A 141 -14.55 1.50 6.42
N ALA A 142 -15.07 2.24 7.40
CA ALA A 142 -14.94 3.68 7.46
C ALA A 142 -14.58 4.06 8.90
N HIS A 143 -13.48 4.81 9.06
CA HIS A 143 -13.00 5.26 10.36
C HIS A 143 -12.79 6.75 10.35
N LEU A 144 -13.23 7.42 11.42
CA LEU A 144 -12.84 8.79 11.73
C LEU A 144 -11.73 8.71 12.78
N LEU A 145 -10.55 9.27 12.45
CA LEU A 145 -9.38 9.20 13.31
C LEU A 145 -8.80 10.59 13.56
N GLY A 146 -8.47 10.88 14.81
CA GLY A 146 -7.70 12.07 15.18
C GLY A 146 -6.23 11.72 15.32
N PHE A 147 -5.33 12.53 14.74
CA PHE A 147 -3.90 12.45 14.98
C PHE A 147 -3.46 13.49 15.99
N HIS A 148 -2.79 13.06 17.06
CA HIS A 148 -2.25 13.94 18.08
C HIS A 148 -1.07 13.26 18.79
N ASP A 149 -0.01 13.99 19.07
CA ASP A 149 1.21 13.49 19.73
C ASP A 149 1.76 12.18 19.13
N GLY A 150 1.87 12.12 17.80
CA GLY A 150 2.43 10.97 17.10
C GLY A 150 1.53 9.73 17.09
N ARG A 151 0.25 9.85 17.43
CA ARG A 151 -0.68 8.71 17.54
C ARG A 151 -2.01 9.00 16.88
N TYR A 152 -2.56 7.97 16.22
CA TYR A 152 -3.95 7.97 15.76
C TYR A 152 -4.87 7.43 16.85
N ARG A 153 -6.01 8.10 17.04
CA ARG A 153 -7.10 7.67 17.93
C ARG A 153 -8.37 7.55 17.13
N VAL A 154 -9.08 6.45 17.28
CA VAL A 154 -10.39 6.24 16.66
C VAL A 154 -11.40 7.13 17.39
N LEU A 155 -12.04 8.03 16.64
CA LEU A 155 -13.12 8.92 17.10
C LEU A 155 -14.49 8.35 16.71
N GLY A 156 -14.54 7.55 15.64
CA GLY A 156 -15.73 6.86 15.18
C GLY A 156 -15.38 5.79 14.16
N GLU A 157 -16.21 4.77 14.08
CA GLU A 157 -16.04 3.65 13.13
C GLU A 157 -17.38 3.13 12.64
N THR A 158 -17.35 2.47 11.49
CA THR A 158 -18.51 1.79 10.94
C THR A 158 -18.85 0.58 11.79
N MET A 159 -20.11 0.46 12.17
CA MET A 159 -20.64 -0.69 12.95
C MET A 159 -21.11 -1.85 12.06
N ASP A 160 -21.55 -1.55 10.83
CA ASP A 160 -22.19 -2.54 9.95
C ASP A 160 -21.39 -2.82 8.68
N THR A 161 -21.22 -1.81 7.82
CA THR A 161 -20.58 -1.98 6.52
C THR A 161 -19.78 -0.73 6.13
N GLY A 162 -18.66 -0.93 5.45
CA GLY A 162 -17.86 0.17 4.92
C GLY A 162 -18.57 0.92 3.79
N ILE A 163 -18.12 2.15 3.51
CA ILE A 163 -18.73 3.03 2.50
C ILE A 163 -18.73 2.39 1.12
N GLY A 164 -17.61 1.79 0.69
CA GLY A 164 -17.52 1.12 -0.62
C GLY A 164 -18.53 -0.02 -0.76
N ASN A 165 -18.64 -0.90 0.24
CA ASN A 165 -19.64 -1.97 0.23
C ASN A 165 -21.08 -1.44 0.23
N ALA A 166 -21.34 -0.31 0.88
CA ALA A 166 -22.65 0.32 0.87
C ALA A 166 -22.98 0.87 -0.53
N LEU A 167 -22.02 1.52 -1.19
CA LEU A 167 -22.17 2.00 -2.57
C LEU A 167 -22.38 0.84 -3.55
N ASP A 168 -21.60 -0.23 -3.44
CA ASP A 168 -21.74 -1.43 -4.28
C ASP A 168 -23.12 -2.11 -4.11
N LYS A 169 -23.63 -2.15 -2.90
CA LYS A 169 -25.00 -2.65 -2.65
C LYS A 169 -26.05 -1.74 -3.28
N PHE A 170 -25.87 -0.43 -3.21
CA PHE A 170 -26.76 0.54 -3.82
C PHE A 170 -26.76 0.42 -5.35
N THR A 171 -25.55 0.42 -5.99
CA THR A 171 -25.45 0.31 -7.46
C THR A 171 -26.06 -0.97 -7.99
N ARG A 172 -25.85 -2.09 -7.27
CA ARG A 172 -26.51 -3.37 -7.59
C ARG A 172 -28.01 -3.31 -7.47
N HIS A 173 -28.53 -2.63 -6.42
CA HIS A 173 -29.97 -2.48 -6.21
C HIS A 173 -30.65 -1.68 -7.32
N VAL A 174 -30.00 -0.64 -7.84
CA VAL A 174 -30.53 0.20 -8.94
C VAL A 174 -30.20 -0.35 -10.34
N GLY A 175 -29.55 -1.50 -10.43
CA GLY A 175 -29.22 -2.16 -11.69
C GLY A 175 -28.05 -1.53 -12.46
N TRP A 176 -27.18 -0.80 -11.78
CA TRP A 176 -25.94 -0.24 -12.34
C TRP A 176 -24.79 -1.25 -12.30
N SER A 177 -23.67 -0.89 -12.95
CA SER A 177 -22.45 -1.70 -12.91
C SER A 177 -21.91 -1.87 -11.47
N HIS A 178 -21.25 -3.00 -11.25
CA HIS A 178 -20.61 -3.32 -9.97
C HIS A 178 -19.15 -3.76 -10.24
N PRO A 179 -18.15 -3.28 -9.49
CA PRO A 179 -18.26 -2.31 -8.37
C PRO A 179 -18.69 -0.91 -8.81
N GLY A 180 -19.38 -0.21 -7.91
CA GLY A 180 -19.93 1.13 -8.12
C GLY A 180 -18.93 2.27 -7.89
#